data_757d0ea14c8b3edc6ef8d1f43668f9c0
#
_entry.id   757d0ea14c8b3edc6ef8d1f43668f9c0
#
_cell.length_a   1.000
_cell.length_b   1.000
_cell.length_c   1.000
_cell.angle_alpha   90.00
_cell.angle_beta   90.00
_cell.angle_gamma   90.00
#
_symmetry.space_group_name_H-M   'P 1'
#
loop_
_entity.id
_entity.type
_entity.pdbx_description
1 polymer ?
#
loop_
_entity_poly.entity_id
_entity_poly.type
_entity_poly.pdbx_seq_one_letter_code
_entity_poly.pdbx_strand_id
1 'polypeptide(L)'
;FLTKAGVLFSVCVIIIAMRIDRFLCELNIGSRREVKELLKKGEILINGKKGLKPDDKVDELTAVVSYRGKEFRYRPYVYYMMNKPAGVVSATEDLRDKTVLDLLKEQLSQHDNKDLYGIPSDDIFPVGRLDKDTVGLLLLTNDGALSHRLLSPAKHVKKCYYVETDLTIVPEELKKLEIGVDIGEKALTKEAETKLLSEKSCLLT
;
A
#
# COMPACT_ATOMS: atom_id res chain seq x y z
N PHE A 1 -29.26 43.31 8.08
CA PHE A 1 -28.04 42.91 7.39
C PHE A 1 -27.16 42.13 8.36
N LEU A 2 -27.21 40.79 8.31
CA LEU A 2 -26.42 39.87 9.15
C LEU A 2 -25.14 39.53 8.39
N THR A 3 -24.01 40.01 8.88
CA THR A 3 -22.68 39.61 8.44
C THR A 3 -22.36 38.22 9.02
N LYS A 4 -22.21 37.23 8.14
CA LYS A 4 -21.69 35.91 8.49
C LYS A 4 -20.23 36.05 8.93
N ALA A 5 -19.95 35.77 10.19
CA ALA A 5 -18.60 35.56 10.67
C ALA A 5 -18.03 34.28 10.03
N GLY A 6 -17.11 34.46 9.09
CA GLY A 6 -16.33 33.33 8.54
C GLY A 6 -15.38 32.80 9.58
N VAL A 7 -15.58 31.54 9.98
CA VAL A 7 -14.61 30.81 10.79
C VAL A 7 -13.41 30.54 9.90
N LEU A 8 -12.32 31.25 10.11
CA LEU A 8 -11.04 31.03 9.47
C LEU A 8 -10.43 29.79 10.14
N PHE A 9 -10.54 28.61 9.52
CA PHE A 9 -9.76 27.46 9.92
C PHE A 9 -8.30 27.72 9.54
N SER A 10 -7.50 28.15 10.51
CA SER A 10 -6.05 28.14 10.38
C SER A 10 -5.59 26.69 10.41
N VAL A 11 -5.36 26.11 9.23
CA VAL A 11 -4.67 24.81 9.14
C VAL A 11 -3.22 25.08 9.52
N CYS A 12 -2.88 24.78 10.77
CA CYS A 12 -1.50 24.76 11.20
C CYS A 12 -0.84 23.55 10.53
N VAL A 13 -0.25 23.75 9.36
CA VAL A 13 0.59 22.73 8.72
C VAL A 13 1.85 22.66 9.58
N ILE A 14 1.94 21.63 10.41
CA ILE A 14 3.19 21.30 11.09
C ILE A 14 4.15 20.81 10.00
N ILE A 15 5.03 21.69 9.55
CA ILE A 15 6.12 21.34 8.65
C ILE A 15 7.09 20.48 9.46
N ILE A 16 7.04 19.18 9.29
CA ILE A 16 8.01 18.24 9.86
C ILE A 16 9.24 18.31 8.96
N ALA A 17 10.16 19.20 9.29
CA ALA A 17 11.40 19.33 8.53
C ALA A 17 12.35 18.18 8.87
N MET A 18 12.65 17.35 7.90
CA MET A 18 13.60 16.23 8.01
C MET A 18 15.03 16.68 7.70
N ARG A 19 16.03 15.99 8.29
CA ARG A 19 17.43 16.20 7.90
C ARG A 19 17.67 15.67 6.48
N ILE A 20 18.45 16.41 5.68
CA ILE A 20 18.74 16.07 4.27
C ILE A 20 19.37 14.68 4.15
N ASP A 21 20.32 14.32 5.03
CA ASP A 21 20.96 13.00 4.97
C ASP A 21 19.95 11.87 5.16
N ARG A 22 19.03 12.01 6.08
CA ARG A 22 17.95 11.04 6.30
C ARG A 22 16.97 11.02 5.11
N PHE A 23 16.53 12.18 4.69
CA PHE A 23 15.62 12.36 3.56
C PHE A 23 16.11 11.66 2.28
N LEU A 24 17.39 11.85 1.93
CA LEU A 24 17.98 11.25 0.74
C LEU A 24 18.17 9.72 0.87
N CYS A 25 18.39 9.21 2.10
CA CYS A 25 18.38 7.76 2.35
C CYS A 25 16.99 7.16 2.18
N GLU A 26 15.96 7.83 2.66
CA GLU A 26 14.57 7.38 2.50
C GLU A 26 14.10 7.44 1.03
N LEU A 27 14.74 8.28 0.22
CA LEU A 27 14.56 8.31 -1.24
C LEU A 27 15.35 7.21 -1.99
N ASN A 28 16.01 6.30 -1.28
CA ASN A 28 16.85 5.24 -1.84
C ASN A 28 17.98 5.73 -2.76
N ILE A 29 18.48 6.95 -2.54
CA ILE A 29 19.61 7.50 -3.31
C ILE A 29 20.92 6.81 -2.92
N GLY A 30 21.03 6.37 -1.68
CA GLY A 30 22.17 5.64 -1.16
C GLY A 30 22.20 5.60 0.36
N SER A 31 23.23 4.94 0.89
CA SER A 31 23.52 4.92 2.33
C SER A 31 23.88 6.32 2.85
N ARG A 32 23.81 6.53 4.16
CA ARG A 32 24.18 7.80 4.79
C ARG A 32 25.60 8.28 4.41
N ARG A 33 26.53 7.36 4.19
CA ARG A 33 27.90 7.67 3.77
C ARG A 33 27.93 8.15 2.33
N GLU A 34 27.29 7.42 1.44
CA GLU A 34 27.20 7.77 0.01
C GLU A 34 26.51 9.11 -0.21
N VAL A 35 25.38 9.32 0.44
CA VAL A 35 24.61 10.58 0.39
C VAL A 35 25.47 11.78 0.78
N LYS A 36 26.27 11.67 1.86
CA LYS A 36 27.20 12.72 2.28
C LYS A 36 28.24 13.05 1.22
N GLU A 37 28.81 12.03 0.58
CA GLU A 37 29.79 12.22 -0.50
C GLU A 37 29.14 12.85 -1.75
N LEU A 38 27.92 12.43 -2.12
CA LEU A 38 27.17 12.99 -3.24
C LEU A 38 26.81 14.47 -3.02
N LEU A 39 26.39 14.83 -1.80
CA LEU A 39 26.13 16.22 -1.42
C LEU A 39 27.42 17.06 -1.51
N LYS A 40 28.54 16.55 -0.99
CA LYS A 40 29.84 17.22 -1.04
C LYS A 40 30.33 17.46 -2.47
N LYS A 41 30.11 16.49 -3.37
CA LYS A 41 30.44 16.61 -4.80
C LYS A 41 29.46 17.51 -5.56
N GLY A 42 28.35 17.91 -4.98
CA GLY A 42 27.32 18.71 -5.63
C GLY A 42 26.54 17.95 -6.72
N GLU A 43 26.50 16.62 -6.64
CA GLU A 43 25.79 15.77 -7.59
C GLU A 43 24.28 15.74 -7.33
N ILE A 44 23.84 16.16 -6.12
CA ILE A 44 22.46 16.27 -5.73
C ILE A 44 22.06 17.72 -5.57
N LEU A 45 20.92 18.08 -6.14
CA LEU A 45 20.26 19.37 -5.91
C LEU A 45 18.97 19.14 -5.17
N ILE A 46 18.64 20.02 -4.23
CA ILE A 46 17.33 20.07 -3.58
C ILE A 46 16.73 21.46 -3.84
N ASN A 47 15.57 21.49 -4.45
CA ASN A 47 14.91 22.72 -4.90
C ASN A 47 15.86 23.61 -5.75
N GLY A 48 16.66 22.99 -6.62
CA GLY A 48 17.64 23.64 -7.49
C GLY A 48 18.93 24.11 -6.78
N LYS A 49 19.07 23.94 -5.47
CA LYS A 49 20.24 24.37 -4.69
C LYS A 49 21.28 23.27 -4.54
N LYS A 50 22.55 23.65 -4.70
CA LYS A 50 23.76 22.82 -4.44
C LYS A 50 24.40 23.20 -3.10
N GLY A 51 25.34 22.38 -2.64
CA GLY A 51 26.20 22.69 -1.49
C GLY A 51 25.47 22.63 -0.15
N LEU A 52 24.37 21.93 -0.07
CA LEU A 52 23.62 21.71 1.16
C LEU A 52 24.38 20.78 2.09
N LYS A 53 24.28 21.03 3.39
CA LYS A 53 24.91 20.19 4.40
C LYS A 53 24.00 19.00 4.74
N PRO A 54 24.57 17.83 5.12
CA PRO A 54 23.79 16.66 5.50
C PRO A 54 22.80 16.88 6.64
N ASP A 55 23.09 17.84 7.53
CA ASP A 55 22.29 18.18 8.71
C ASP A 55 21.31 19.33 8.48
N ASP A 56 21.38 20.00 7.33
CA ASP A 56 20.35 20.97 6.94
C ASP A 56 18.97 20.30 6.92
N LYS A 57 17.94 21.10 7.15
CA LYS A 57 16.55 20.63 7.17
C LYS A 57 15.85 20.93 5.85
N VAL A 58 15.01 20.03 5.44
CA VAL A 58 14.18 20.14 4.24
C VAL A 58 12.74 19.76 4.56
N ASP A 59 11.79 20.44 3.94
CA ASP A 59 10.40 20.00 3.91
C ASP A 59 10.27 18.85 2.91
N GLU A 60 10.13 17.65 3.44
CA GLU A 60 10.09 16.40 2.66
C GLU A 60 8.93 16.32 1.69
N LEU A 61 7.79 16.96 2.01
CA LEU A 61 6.58 16.87 1.20
C LEU A 61 6.64 17.76 -0.06
N THR A 62 7.39 18.85 0.02
CA THR A 62 7.46 19.83 -1.09
C THR A 62 8.79 19.79 -1.82
N ALA A 63 9.82 19.19 -1.23
CA ALA A 63 11.15 19.15 -1.81
C ALA A 63 11.21 18.40 -3.14
N VAL A 64 11.85 19.02 -4.11
CA VAL A 64 12.22 18.41 -5.39
C VAL A 64 13.70 18.07 -5.34
N VAL A 65 14.03 16.81 -5.54
CA VAL A 65 15.40 16.34 -5.60
C VAL A 65 15.79 16.09 -7.06
N SER A 66 16.92 16.67 -7.48
CA SER A 66 17.49 16.39 -8.79
C SER A 66 18.80 15.61 -8.59
N TYR A 67 18.88 14.42 -9.18
CA TYR A 67 20.05 13.54 -9.12
C TYR A 67 20.22 12.79 -10.44
N ARG A 68 21.42 12.76 -10.99
CA ARG A 68 21.74 12.12 -12.28
C ARG A 68 20.83 12.57 -13.44
N GLY A 69 20.49 13.87 -13.49
CA GLY A 69 19.62 14.43 -14.52
C GLY A 69 18.13 14.11 -14.41
N LYS A 70 17.72 13.56 -13.30
CA LYS A 70 16.32 13.22 -13.01
C LYS A 70 15.81 14.02 -11.82
N GLU A 71 14.53 14.37 -11.84
CA GLU A 71 13.83 15.00 -10.73
C GLU A 71 12.82 14.05 -10.14
N PHE A 72 12.74 14.02 -8.82
CA PHE A 72 11.77 13.22 -8.07
C PHE A 72 11.39 13.89 -6.77
N ARG A 73 10.24 13.49 -6.26
CA ARG A 73 9.66 13.96 -4.99
C ARG A 73 9.48 12.79 -4.05
N TYR A 74 9.54 13.05 -2.76
CA TYR A 74 9.25 12.06 -1.74
C TYR A 74 7.77 11.65 -1.78
N ARG A 75 7.53 10.35 -1.75
CA ARG A 75 6.21 9.76 -1.64
C ARG A 75 6.20 8.86 -0.41
N PRO A 76 5.72 9.34 0.75
CA PRO A 76 5.78 8.56 1.99
C PRO A 76 4.96 7.28 1.90
N TYR A 77 3.90 7.29 1.09
CA TYR A 77 3.05 6.13 0.88
C TYR A 77 2.92 5.77 -0.59
N VAL A 78 2.90 4.47 -0.82
CA VAL A 78 2.65 3.89 -2.14
C VAL A 78 1.49 2.91 -2.06
N TYR A 79 0.72 2.83 -3.14
CA TYR A 79 -0.46 1.98 -3.25
C TYR A 79 -0.44 1.28 -4.59
N TYR A 80 -0.33 -0.04 -4.56
CA TYR A 80 -0.40 -0.89 -5.74
C TYR A 80 -1.64 -1.75 -5.68
N MET A 81 -2.44 -1.74 -6.73
CA MET A 81 -3.52 -2.69 -6.91
C MET A 81 -3.02 -3.83 -7.79
N MET A 82 -3.05 -5.03 -7.26
CA MET A 82 -2.64 -6.25 -7.94
C MET A 82 -3.88 -7.12 -8.21
N ASN A 83 -4.02 -7.62 -9.43
CA ASN A 83 -4.84 -8.79 -9.67
C ASN A 83 -3.97 -10.01 -9.35
N LYS A 84 -4.06 -10.50 -8.11
CA LYS A 84 -3.24 -11.61 -7.63
C LYS A 84 -3.54 -12.87 -8.47
N PRO A 85 -2.55 -13.50 -9.09
CA PRO A 85 -2.75 -14.77 -9.77
C PRO A 85 -2.83 -15.94 -8.78
N ALA A 86 -3.33 -17.08 -9.22
CA ALA A 86 -3.23 -18.35 -8.50
C ALA A 86 -1.76 -18.79 -8.38
N GLY A 87 -1.46 -19.61 -7.37
CA GLY A 87 -0.14 -20.17 -7.15
C GLY A 87 0.85 -19.26 -6.41
N VAL A 88 0.43 -18.05 -6.01
CA VAL A 88 1.27 -17.05 -5.33
C VAL A 88 0.72 -16.77 -3.93
N VAL A 89 1.59 -16.64 -2.94
CA VAL A 89 1.20 -16.39 -1.55
C VAL A 89 1.15 -14.90 -1.22
N SER A 90 0.17 -14.50 -0.41
CA SER A 90 0.00 -13.13 0.10
C SER A 90 0.91 -12.90 1.32
N ALA A 91 2.21 -12.85 1.07
CA ALA A 91 3.24 -12.65 2.08
C ALA A 91 4.30 -11.66 1.58
N THR A 92 5.07 -11.09 2.51
CA THR A 92 6.23 -10.26 2.17
C THR A 92 7.43 -11.12 1.77
N GLU A 93 7.60 -12.26 2.44
CA GLU A 93 8.65 -13.25 2.19
C GLU A 93 8.09 -14.65 2.42
N ASP A 94 8.57 -15.62 1.65
CA ASP A 94 8.31 -17.05 1.83
C ASP A 94 9.51 -17.87 1.35
N LEU A 95 9.81 -18.99 2.04
CA LEU A 95 10.98 -19.82 1.71
C LEU A 95 10.73 -20.83 0.57
N ARG A 96 9.49 -21.09 0.24
CA ARG A 96 9.10 -22.16 -0.71
C ARG A 96 8.30 -21.62 -1.89
N ASP A 97 7.44 -20.66 -1.63
CA ASP A 97 6.47 -20.17 -2.60
C ASP A 97 6.79 -18.74 -3.03
N LYS A 98 6.53 -18.45 -4.29
CA LYS A 98 6.61 -17.10 -4.82
C LYS A 98 5.59 -16.19 -4.14
N THR A 99 6.02 -15.02 -3.72
CA THR A 99 5.18 -14.06 -3.01
C THR A 99 4.61 -12.99 -3.94
N VAL A 100 3.58 -12.30 -3.49
CA VAL A 100 3.04 -11.11 -4.19
C VAL A 100 4.06 -9.98 -4.29
N LEU A 101 5.02 -9.90 -3.34
CA LEU A 101 6.10 -8.91 -3.38
C LEU A 101 7.15 -9.25 -4.45
N ASP A 102 7.43 -10.55 -4.66
CA ASP A 102 8.32 -10.99 -5.73
C ASP A 102 7.75 -10.60 -7.10
N LEU A 103 6.44 -10.84 -7.30
CA LEU A 103 5.75 -10.40 -8.52
C LEU A 103 5.81 -8.88 -8.71
N LEU A 104 5.58 -8.12 -7.65
CA LEU A 104 5.67 -6.66 -7.72
C LEU A 104 7.08 -6.22 -8.13
N LYS A 105 8.12 -6.77 -7.49
CA LYS A 105 9.53 -6.47 -7.81
C LYS A 105 9.86 -6.80 -9.25
N GLU A 106 9.42 -7.95 -9.75
CA GLU A 106 9.61 -8.33 -11.16
C GLU A 106 8.96 -7.33 -12.14
N GLN A 107 7.71 -6.95 -11.89
CA GLN A 107 7.02 -5.98 -12.73
C GLN A 107 7.71 -4.60 -12.69
N LEU A 108 8.08 -4.14 -11.50
CA LEU A 108 8.77 -2.87 -11.35
C LEU A 108 10.14 -2.86 -12.02
N SER A 109 10.85 -4.00 -12.07
CA SER A 109 12.15 -4.13 -12.73
C SER A 109 12.06 -4.09 -14.26
N GLN A 110 10.92 -4.46 -14.84
CA GLN A 110 10.67 -4.44 -16.29
C GLN A 110 10.34 -3.04 -16.81
N HIS A 111 9.83 -2.17 -15.96
CA HIS A 111 9.60 -0.77 -16.30
C HIS A 111 10.89 0.03 -16.06
N ASP A 112 11.19 0.95 -16.98
CA ASP A 112 12.34 1.84 -16.87
C ASP A 112 12.30 2.51 -15.48
N ASN A 113 13.27 2.18 -14.61
CA ASN A 113 13.30 2.50 -13.16
C ASN A 113 13.19 4.00 -12.82
N LYS A 114 12.82 4.83 -13.79
CA LYS A 114 12.77 6.29 -13.65
C LYS A 114 11.75 6.79 -12.67
N ASP A 115 10.67 6.01 -12.47
CA ASP A 115 9.56 6.40 -11.59
C ASP A 115 9.65 5.83 -10.17
N LEU A 116 10.66 4.99 -9.90
CA LEU A 116 10.82 4.31 -8.61
C LEU A 116 11.67 5.08 -7.59
N TYR A 117 12.38 6.14 -8.02
CA TYR A 117 13.08 6.98 -7.07
C TYR A 117 12.09 7.72 -6.16
N GLY A 118 12.34 7.64 -4.87
CA GLY A 118 11.47 8.24 -3.85
C GLY A 118 10.34 7.34 -3.36
N ILE A 119 10.32 6.08 -3.79
CA ILE A 119 9.41 5.07 -3.26
C ILE A 119 10.18 4.21 -2.26
N PRO A 120 9.79 4.17 -0.98
CA PRO A 120 10.34 3.22 -0.02
C PRO A 120 10.07 1.80 -0.54
N SER A 121 11.12 1.04 -0.88
CA SER A 121 10.95 -0.31 -1.45
C SER A 121 10.78 -1.40 -0.39
N ASP A 122 11.21 -1.15 0.84
CA ASP A 122 11.48 -2.19 1.82
C ASP A 122 10.31 -2.47 2.78
N ASP A 123 9.33 -1.55 2.87
CA ASP A 123 8.23 -1.64 3.84
C ASP A 123 6.88 -1.96 3.21
N ILE A 124 6.84 -2.40 1.95
CA ILE A 124 5.58 -2.73 1.26
C ILE A 124 5.08 -4.10 1.72
N PHE A 125 3.81 -4.18 2.04
CA PHE A 125 3.14 -5.40 2.47
C PHE A 125 1.73 -5.51 1.89
N PRO A 126 1.17 -6.73 1.78
CA PRO A 126 -0.20 -6.92 1.32
C PRO A 126 -1.23 -6.51 2.40
N VAL A 127 -2.29 -5.83 1.98
CA VAL A 127 -3.42 -5.45 2.82
C VAL A 127 -4.43 -6.60 2.85
N GLY A 128 -4.29 -7.46 3.86
CA GLY A 128 -5.03 -8.70 3.94
C GLY A 128 -4.35 -9.83 3.19
N ARG A 129 -5.04 -10.96 3.13
CA ARG A 129 -4.51 -12.18 2.53
C ARG A 129 -5.58 -12.82 1.67
N LEU A 130 -5.20 -13.23 0.47
CA LEU A 130 -5.90 -14.20 -0.36
C LEU A 130 -5.10 -15.49 -0.31
N ASP A 131 -5.76 -16.62 -0.27
CA ASP A 131 -5.11 -17.92 -0.28
C ASP A 131 -4.31 -18.12 -1.57
N LYS A 132 -3.42 -19.10 -1.58
CA LYS A 132 -2.50 -19.34 -2.69
C LYS A 132 -3.22 -19.48 -4.03
N ASP A 133 -4.35 -20.19 -4.05
CA ASP A 133 -5.13 -20.46 -5.25
C ASP A 133 -6.25 -19.42 -5.51
N THR A 134 -6.52 -18.55 -4.55
CA THR A 134 -7.48 -17.46 -4.71
C THR A 134 -6.88 -16.36 -5.59
N VAL A 135 -7.67 -15.88 -6.56
CA VAL A 135 -7.29 -14.81 -7.49
C VAL A 135 -8.08 -13.53 -7.19
N GLY A 136 -7.59 -12.39 -7.67
CA GLY A 136 -8.34 -11.14 -7.61
C GLY A 136 -7.62 -9.99 -6.92
N LEU A 137 -8.40 -8.98 -6.52
CA LEU A 137 -7.88 -7.72 -6.01
C LEU A 137 -7.13 -7.89 -4.68
N LEU A 138 -5.87 -7.53 -4.71
CA LEU A 138 -5.02 -7.38 -3.53
C LEU A 138 -4.33 -6.02 -3.55
N LEU A 139 -4.48 -5.27 -2.46
CA LEU A 139 -3.78 -4.00 -2.28
C LEU A 139 -2.42 -4.24 -1.61
N LEU A 140 -1.36 -3.63 -2.15
CA LEU A 140 -0.03 -3.62 -1.57
C LEU A 140 0.35 -2.17 -1.22
N THR A 141 0.85 -1.94 -0.03
CA THR A 141 1.18 -0.58 0.44
C THR A 141 2.17 -0.63 1.60
N ASN A 142 2.80 0.50 1.90
CA ASN A 142 3.55 0.74 3.13
C ASN A 142 2.75 1.59 4.15
N ASP A 143 1.47 1.93 3.85
CA ASP A 143 0.59 2.66 4.77
C ASP A 143 -0.08 1.72 5.77
N GLY A 144 0.60 1.49 6.91
CA GLY A 144 0.07 0.66 7.99
C GLY A 144 -1.23 1.20 8.60
N ALA A 145 -1.40 2.51 8.64
CA ALA A 145 -2.61 3.12 9.18
C ALA A 145 -3.83 2.85 8.28
N LEU A 146 -3.66 2.94 6.95
CA LEU A 146 -4.70 2.56 5.99
C LEU A 146 -5.00 1.06 6.09
N SER A 147 -3.97 0.22 6.10
CA SER A 147 -4.13 -1.24 6.23
C SER A 147 -4.94 -1.61 7.47
N HIS A 148 -4.60 -1.04 8.61
CA HIS A 148 -5.35 -1.26 9.85
C HIS A 148 -6.82 -0.81 9.72
N ARG A 149 -7.09 0.31 9.08
CA ARG A 149 -8.47 0.78 8.85
C ARG A 149 -9.27 -0.16 7.95
N LEU A 150 -8.63 -0.72 6.91
CA LEU A 150 -9.30 -1.64 5.97
C LEU A 150 -9.51 -3.04 6.55
N LEU A 151 -8.60 -3.51 7.39
CA LEU A 151 -8.64 -4.87 7.94
C LEU A 151 -9.32 -4.97 9.29
N SER A 152 -9.42 -3.86 10.05
CA SER A 152 -10.01 -3.87 11.38
C SER A 152 -11.49 -4.27 11.34
N PRO A 153 -11.89 -5.32 12.07
CA PRO A 153 -13.29 -5.74 12.15
C PRO A 153 -14.24 -4.63 12.61
N ALA A 154 -13.75 -3.71 13.44
CA ALA A 154 -14.52 -2.58 13.94
C ALA A 154 -14.86 -1.52 12.88
N LYS A 155 -14.20 -1.53 11.73
CA LYS A 155 -14.43 -0.57 10.63
C LYS A 155 -15.43 -1.08 9.59
N HIS A 156 -15.83 -2.34 9.66
CA HIS A 156 -16.85 -2.96 8.80
C HIS A 156 -16.64 -2.71 7.29
N VAL A 157 -15.38 -2.71 6.84
CA VAL A 157 -15.09 -2.62 5.40
C VAL A 157 -15.48 -3.95 4.75
N LYS A 158 -16.51 -3.92 3.93
CA LYS A 158 -17.03 -5.11 3.23
C LYS A 158 -16.01 -5.62 2.21
N LYS A 159 -15.91 -6.94 2.10
CA LYS A 159 -15.14 -7.64 1.08
C LYS A 159 -16.11 -8.53 0.31
N CYS A 160 -16.17 -8.35 -1.00
CA CYS A 160 -17.05 -9.15 -1.85
C CYS A 160 -16.21 -10.16 -2.63
N TYR A 161 -16.63 -11.41 -2.60
CA TYR A 161 -16.02 -12.53 -3.31
C TYR A 161 -17.01 -13.08 -4.34
N TYR A 162 -16.53 -13.31 -5.54
CA TYR A 162 -17.19 -14.16 -6.51
C TYR A 162 -16.75 -15.59 -6.26
N VAL A 163 -17.71 -16.47 -6.01
CA VAL A 163 -17.48 -17.88 -5.67
C VAL A 163 -18.07 -18.74 -6.76
N GLU A 164 -17.29 -19.67 -7.28
CA GLU A 164 -17.74 -20.76 -8.17
C GLU A 164 -17.60 -22.10 -7.44
N THR A 165 -18.56 -23.00 -7.66
CA THR A 165 -18.59 -24.33 -7.05
C THR A 165 -18.74 -25.41 -8.11
N ASP A 166 -18.19 -26.58 -7.86
CA ASP A 166 -18.35 -27.75 -8.72
C ASP A 166 -19.78 -28.30 -8.70
N LEU A 167 -20.45 -28.16 -7.57
CA LEU A 167 -21.82 -28.60 -7.33
C LEU A 167 -22.80 -27.44 -7.44
N THR A 168 -24.07 -27.78 -7.70
CA THR A 168 -25.18 -26.81 -7.68
C THR A 168 -25.33 -26.21 -6.28
N ILE A 169 -25.38 -24.89 -6.22
CA ILE A 169 -25.59 -24.15 -4.97
C ILE A 169 -27.06 -24.29 -4.55
N VAL A 170 -27.27 -24.77 -3.35
CA VAL A 170 -28.61 -24.88 -2.75
C VAL A 170 -28.92 -23.57 -2.01
N PRO A 171 -30.03 -22.88 -2.32
CA PRO A 171 -30.35 -21.60 -1.70
C PRO A 171 -30.43 -21.64 -0.17
N GLU A 172 -30.85 -22.78 0.38
CA GLU A 172 -30.93 -23.02 1.83
C GLU A 172 -29.56 -23.02 2.49
N GLU A 173 -28.49 -23.41 1.77
CA GLU A 173 -27.13 -23.39 2.26
C GLU A 173 -26.55 -21.97 2.27
N LEU A 174 -26.92 -21.14 1.28
CA LEU A 174 -26.56 -19.72 1.30
C LEU A 174 -27.15 -19.01 2.53
N LYS A 175 -28.40 -19.35 2.91
CA LYS A 175 -29.00 -18.79 4.12
C LYS A 175 -28.27 -19.15 5.40
N LYS A 176 -27.59 -20.31 5.45
CA LYS A 176 -26.73 -20.64 6.60
C LYS A 176 -25.54 -19.68 6.71
N LEU A 177 -24.94 -19.30 5.57
CA LEU A 177 -23.84 -18.31 5.55
C LEU A 177 -24.30 -16.91 6.01
N GLU A 178 -25.56 -16.56 5.75
CA GLU A 178 -26.16 -15.29 6.19
C GLU A 178 -26.34 -15.21 7.70
N ILE A 179 -26.49 -16.34 8.37
CA ILE A 179 -26.67 -16.42 9.84
C ILE A 179 -25.33 -16.64 10.54
N GLY A 180 -24.37 -17.22 9.83
CA GLY A 180 -23.08 -17.65 10.35
C GLY A 180 -22.98 -19.16 10.48
N VAL A 181 -21.81 -19.69 10.14
CA VAL A 181 -21.52 -21.12 10.15
C VAL A 181 -20.37 -21.46 11.09
N ASP A 182 -20.39 -22.66 11.61
CA ASP A 182 -19.26 -23.22 12.37
C ASP A 182 -18.19 -23.72 11.40
N ILE A 183 -17.00 -23.14 11.50
CA ILE A 183 -15.81 -23.52 10.73
C ILE A 183 -14.74 -24.17 11.60
N GLY A 184 -15.12 -24.63 12.80
CA GLY A 184 -14.20 -25.24 13.76
C GLY A 184 -13.46 -24.26 14.66
N GLU A 185 -13.87 -23.00 14.67
CA GLU A 185 -13.35 -21.97 15.57
C GLU A 185 -14.22 -21.79 16.82
N LYS A 186 -13.79 -20.94 17.78
CA LYS A 186 -14.50 -20.69 19.04
C LYS A 186 -15.88 -20.06 18.87
N ALA A 187 -16.13 -19.41 17.74
CA ALA A 187 -17.38 -18.72 17.44
C ALA A 187 -17.79 -18.99 15.99
N LEU A 188 -19.08 -18.85 15.72
CA LEU A 188 -19.59 -18.87 14.35
C LEU A 188 -18.95 -17.74 13.53
N THR A 189 -18.90 -17.91 12.21
CA THR A 189 -18.56 -16.81 11.30
C THR A 189 -19.53 -15.65 11.50
N LYS A 190 -19.13 -14.45 11.11
CA LYS A 190 -20.05 -13.31 11.06
C LYS A 190 -21.08 -13.54 9.97
N GLU A 191 -22.22 -12.85 10.12
CA GLU A 191 -23.24 -12.76 9.09
C GLU A 191 -22.63 -12.28 7.76
N ALA A 192 -23.06 -12.88 6.66
CA ALA A 192 -22.64 -12.52 5.32
C ALA A 192 -23.86 -12.17 4.46
N GLU A 193 -23.65 -11.29 3.48
CA GLU A 193 -24.66 -11.07 2.43
C GLU A 193 -24.36 -12.00 1.28
N THR A 194 -25.37 -12.75 0.82
CA THR A 194 -25.24 -13.67 -0.32
C THR A 194 -26.10 -13.23 -1.49
N LYS A 195 -25.62 -13.47 -2.70
CA LYS A 195 -26.40 -13.28 -3.93
C LYS A 195 -26.09 -14.38 -4.92
N LEU A 196 -27.08 -15.25 -5.18
CA LEU A 196 -26.99 -16.28 -6.21
C LEU A 196 -26.94 -15.60 -7.59
N LEU A 197 -25.98 -15.99 -8.43
CA LEU A 197 -25.80 -15.48 -9.79
C LEU A 197 -26.19 -16.54 -10.83
N SER A 198 -25.86 -17.81 -10.57
CA SER A 198 -26.21 -18.97 -11.38
C SER A 198 -26.35 -20.19 -10.48
N GLU A 199 -26.66 -21.36 -11.06
CA GLU A 199 -26.71 -22.63 -10.32
C GLU A 199 -25.39 -22.99 -9.61
N LYS A 200 -24.26 -22.43 -10.05
CA LYS A 200 -22.93 -22.77 -9.54
C LYS A 200 -22.09 -21.54 -9.13
N SER A 201 -22.69 -20.37 -9.11
CA SER A 201 -21.95 -19.18 -8.70
C SER A 201 -22.76 -18.22 -7.85
N CYS A 202 -22.08 -17.57 -6.91
CA CYS A 202 -22.68 -16.56 -6.05
C CYS A 202 -21.68 -15.44 -5.73
N LEU A 203 -22.21 -14.33 -5.23
CA LEU A 203 -21.45 -13.33 -4.51
C LEU A 203 -21.62 -13.56 -3.01
N LEU A 204 -20.51 -13.46 -2.29
CA LEU A 204 -20.44 -13.51 -0.83
C LEU A 204 -19.78 -12.22 -0.36
N THR A 205 -20.44 -11.46 0.52
CA THR A 205 -19.94 -10.17 1.02
C THR A 205 -19.94 -10.15 2.53
#